data_8b45bfd2437ad3952d1935cb171983ee
#
_entry.id   8b45bfd2437ad3952d1935cb171983ee
#
_cell.length_a   1.000
_cell.length_b   1.000
_cell.length_c   1.000
_cell.angle_alpha   90.00
_cell.angle_beta   90.00
_cell.angle_gamma   90.00
#
_symmetry.space_group_name_H-M   'P 1'
#
loop_
_entity.id
_entity.type
_entity.pdbx_description
1 polymer ?
#
loop_
_entity_poly.entity_id
_entity_poly.type
_entity_poly.pdbx_seq_one_letter_code
_entity_poly.pdbx_strand_id
1 'polypeptide(L)'
;MKRVRCPKCDHYIIFDETKYQPGQTLVFKCEECHKEFSIRMGVTKLAARRAQEETYEEEKQAEYGYITVVENVFAFRQELPLVLGDNEIGRYCKGTEISNPVQTSDPSMDRHHCIVNVSLNKNGQPVYTVMDNDSDRGTYVMDEELKKKEKRRIHDGDIITCGATTLILHEKEEE
;
A
#
# COMPACT_ATOMS: atom_id res chain seq x y z
N MET A 1 16.77 9.61 -26.51
CA MET A 1 18.06 10.26 -26.23
C MET A 1 17.94 11.18 -25.03
N LYS A 2 18.87 11.10 -24.10
CA LYS A 2 18.95 11.97 -22.92
C LYS A 2 20.15 12.91 -22.99
N ARG A 3 20.06 14.00 -22.26
CA ARG A 3 21.13 14.97 -22.12
C ARG A 3 21.65 14.97 -20.69
N VAL A 4 22.96 15.00 -20.52
CA VAL A 4 23.62 15.18 -19.24
C VAL A 4 24.43 16.48 -19.28
N ARG A 5 24.41 17.19 -18.16
CA ARG A 5 25.12 18.47 -18.03
C ARG A 5 26.48 18.25 -17.36
N CYS A 6 27.53 18.80 -17.97
CA CYS A 6 28.85 18.78 -17.38
C CYS A 6 28.88 19.63 -16.10
N PRO A 7 29.34 19.10 -14.94
CA PRO A 7 29.34 19.85 -13.69
C PRO A 7 30.38 20.99 -13.63
N LYS A 8 31.27 21.07 -14.62
CA LYS A 8 32.35 22.11 -14.66
C LYS A 8 32.02 23.27 -15.57
N CYS A 9 31.51 22.99 -16.79
CA CYS A 9 31.31 24.03 -17.82
C CYS A 9 29.88 24.12 -18.36
N ASP A 10 28.99 23.36 -17.75
CA ASP A 10 27.55 23.34 -18.12
C ASP A 10 27.24 22.88 -19.56
N HIS A 11 28.20 22.38 -20.29
CA HIS A 11 28.00 21.82 -21.63
C HIS A 11 27.12 20.57 -21.57
N TYR A 12 26.22 20.40 -22.52
CA TYR A 12 25.33 19.26 -22.61
C TYR A 12 25.90 18.14 -23.46
N ILE A 13 25.95 16.95 -22.91
CA ILE A 13 26.36 15.73 -23.62
C ILE A 13 25.10 14.91 -23.90
N ILE A 14 24.88 14.57 -25.17
CA ILE A 14 23.73 13.75 -25.58
C ILE A 14 24.17 12.29 -25.65
N PHE A 15 23.39 11.41 -25.09
CA PHE A 15 23.63 9.98 -25.15
C PHE A 15 22.36 9.18 -25.35
N ASP A 16 22.49 7.97 -25.85
CA ASP A 16 21.38 7.05 -26.06
C ASP A 16 21.17 6.18 -24.82
N GLU A 17 20.12 6.47 -24.08
CA GLU A 17 19.76 5.76 -22.86
C GLU A 17 19.35 4.30 -23.06
N THR A 18 18.94 3.94 -24.29
CA THR A 18 18.48 2.58 -24.60
C THR A 18 19.62 1.55 -24.62
N LYS A 19 20.86 2.02 -24.71
CA LYS A 19 22.07 1.18 -24.71
C LYS A 19 22.54 0.78 -23.31
N TYR A 20 21.93 1.32 -22.27
CA TYR A 20 22.36 1.15 -20.88
C TYR A 20 21.23 0.66 -20.00
N GLN A 21 21.58 -0.07 -18.95
CA GLN A 21 20.62 -0.60 -18.01
C GLN A 21 20.33 0.39 -16.87
N PRO A 22 19.11 0.42 -16.32
CA PRO A 22 18.80 1.19 -15.12
C PRO A 22 19.71 0.79 -13.94
N GLY A 23 20.24 1.82 -13.25
CA GLY A 23 21.17 1.60 -12.13
C GLY A 23 22.64 1.52 -12.51
N GLN A 24 22.97 1.47 -13.81
CA GLN A 24 24.35 1.46 -14.29
C GLN A 24 25.02 2.83 -14.10
N THR A 25 26.28 2.83 -13.70
CA THR A 25 27.08 4.05 -13.63
C THR A 25 27.76 4.30 -14.98
N LEU A 26 27.52 5.47 -15.56
CA LEU A 26 28.12 5.89 -16.82
C LEU A 26 29.18 6.94 -16.57
N VAL A 27 30.31 6.80 -17.22
CA VAL A 27 31.40 7.78 -17.19
C VAL A 27 31.41 8.56 -18.49
N PHE A 28 31.36 9.88 -18.38
CA PHE A 28 31.41 10.80 -19.51
C PHE A 28 32.64 11.68 -19.46
N LYS A 29 33.19 11.96 -20.62
CA LYS A 29 34.23 12.97 -20.80
C LYS A 29 33.64 14.13 -21.54
N CYS A 30 33.72 15.32 -20.96
CA CYS A 30 33.23 16.53 -21.58
C CYS A 30 34.15 16.93 -22.74
N GLU A 31 33.61 17.18 -23.93
CA GLU A 31 34.38 17.58 -25.10
C GLU A 31 34.93 19.00 -24.99
N GLU A 32 34.27 19.89 -24.23
CA GLU A 32 34.67 21.27 -24.06
C GLU A 32 35.77 21.48 -22.99
N CYS A 33 35.59 20.93 -21.79
CA CYS A 33 36.54 21.13 -20.69
C CYS A 33 37.37 19.90 -20.34
N HIS A 34 37.19 18.79 -21.07
CA HIS A 34 37.86 17.50 -20.91
C HIS A 34 37.75 16.87 -19.49
N LYS A 35 36.84 17.37 -18.66
CA LYS A 35 36.60 16.78 -17.37
C LYS A 35 35.82 15.46 -17.49
N GLU A 36 36.32 14.43 -16.81
CA GLU A 36 35.60 13.19 -16.65
C GLU A 36 34.68 13.29 -15.42
N PHE A 37 33.47 12.81 -15.55
CA PHE A 37 32.50 12.71 -14.47
C PHE A 37 31.62 11.49 -14.69
N SER A 38 31.10 10.94 -13.60
CA SER A 38 30.21 9.80 -13.63
C SER A 38 28.79 10.21 -13.21
N ILE A 39 27.82 9.63 -13.88
CA ILE A 39 26.43 9.69 -13.47
C ILE A 39 25.89 8.26 -13.28
N ARG A 40 25.05 8.09 -12.27
CA ARG A 40 24.30 6.87 -12.13
C ARG A 40 22.99 7.00 -12.90
N MET A 41 22.74 6.07 -13.80
CA MET A 41 21.45 5.97 -14.46
C MET A 41 20.39 5.73 -13.38
N GLY A 42 19.62 6.79 -13.09
CA GLY A 42 18.48 6.64 -12.20
C GLY A 42 17.45 5.71 -12.85
N VAL A 43 16.92 4.79 -12.09
CA VAL A 43 15.61 4.23 -12.37
C VAL A 43 14.68 5.43 -12.39
N THR A 44 14.09 5.76 -13.53
CA THR A 44 13.13 6.85 -13.57
C THR A 44 12.08 6.60 -12.52
N LYS A 45 11.68 7.61 -11.75
CA LYS A 45 10.66 7.48 -10.71
C LYS A 45 9.40 6.75 -11.20
N LEU A 46 9.09 6.86 -12.49
CA LEU A 46 8.00 6.13 -13.16
C LEU A 46 8.28 4.63 -13.32
N ALA A 47 9.50 4.22 -13.68
CA ALA A 47 9.84 2.80 -13.81
C ALA A 47 9.99 2.14 -12.42
N ALA A 48 10.54 2.87 -11.43
CA ALA A 48 10.58 2.42 -10.05
C ALA A 48 9.18 2.31 -9.44
N ARG A 49 8.28 3.24 -9.79
CA ARG A 49 6.89 3.23 -9.35
C ARG A 49 6.10 2.08 -9.98
N ARG A 50 6.27 1.80 -11.28
CA ARG A 50 5.67 0.64 -11.94
C ARG A 50 6.19 -0.69 -11.40
N ALA A 51 7.49 -0.82 -11.19
CA ALA A 51 8.06 -2.02 -10.59
C ALA A 51 7.62 -2.22 -9.13
N GLN A 52 7.42 -1.14 -8.38
CA GLN A 52 6.84 -1.20 -7.04
C GLN A 52 5.33 -1.48 -7.09
N GLU A 53 4.59 -0.90 -8.01
CA GLU A 53 3.18 -1.18 -8.21
C GLU A 53 2.94 -2.63 -8.67
N GLU A 54 3.75 -3.15 -9.58
CA GLU A 54 3.68 -4.56 -10.01
C GLU A 54 4.04 -5.53 -8.88
N THR A 55 5.06 -5.25 -8.06
CA THR A 55 5.38 -6.06 -6.87
C THR A 55 4.33 -5.93 -5.77
N TYR A 56 3.75 -4.74 -5.57
CA TYR A 56 2.65 -4.54 -4.64
C TYR A 56 1.35 -5.23 -5.08
N GLU A 57 1.10 -5.32 -6.37
CA GLU A 57 -0.06 -6.04 -6.91
C GLU A 57 0.15 -7.56 -6.86
N GLU A 58 1.36 -8.06 -7.10
CA GLU A 58 1.70 -9.49 -6.94
C GLU A 58 1.71 -9.93 -5.47
N GLU A 59 2.19 -9.10 -4.53
CA GLU A 59 2.12 -9.39 -3.10
C GLU A 59 0.69 -9.28 -2.54
N LYS A 60 -0.15 -8.40 -3.11
CA LYS A 60 -1.57 -8.32 -2.77
C LYS A 60 -2.40 -9.49 -3.31
N GLN A 61 -1.88 -10.23 -4.27
CA GLN A 61 -2.51 -11.44 -4.78
C GLN A 61 -2.23 -12.70 -3.93
N ALA A 62 -1.46 -12.59 -2.86
CA ALA A 62 -1.40 -13.64 -1.84
C ALA A 62 -2.74 -13.63 -1.06
N GLU A 63 -3.71 -14.26 -1.64
CA GLU A 63 -5.13 -14.23 -1.30
C GLU A 63 -5.41 -14.90 0.05
N TYR A 64 -5.51 -14.09 1.08
CA TYR A 64 -5.99 -14.52 2.39
C TYR A 64 -7.40 -13.99 2.69
N GLY A 65 -8.24 -13.86 1.65
CA GLY A 65 -9.55 -13.26 1.75
C GLY A 65 -9.54 -11.75 1.51
N TYR A 66 -10.66 -11.11 1.77
CA TYR A 66 -10.83 -9.68 1.54
C TYR A 66 -11.88 -9.07 2.47
N ILE A 67 -11.84 -7.76 2.60
CA ILE A 67 -12.84 -6.97 3.32
C ILE A 67 -13.70 -6.24 2.29
N THR A 68 -15.01 -6.37 2.36
CA THR A 68 -15.94 -5.54 1.60
C THR A 68 -16.29 -4.30 2.39
N VAL A 69 -16.06 -3.13 1.80
CA VAL A 69 -16.59 -1.86 2.28
C VAL A 69 -18.02 -1.72 1.73
N VAL A 70 -19.01 -1.69 2.60
CA VAL A 70 -20.40 -1.55 2.21
C VAL A 70 -20.67 -0.13 1.74
N GLU A 71 -21.29 0.02 0.58
CA GLU A 71 -21.68 1.32 0.05
C GLU A 71 -22.61 2.09 1.00
N ASN A 72 -22.38 3.38 1.11
CA ASN A 72 -23.22 4.31 1.87
C ASN A 72 -23.16 5.72 1.24
N VAL A 73 -23.69 6.72 1.94
CA VAL A 73 -23.69 8.13 1.48
C VAL A 73 -22.28 8.72 1.35
N PHE A 74 -21.27 8.12 1.98
CA PHE A 74 -19.88 8.61 1.98
C PHE A 74 -18.95 7.84 1.05
N ALA A 75 -19.31 6.62 0.67
CA ALA A 75 -18.41 5.73 -0.08
C ALA A 75 -19.19 4.78 -0.99
N PHE A 76 -18.59 4.48 -2.15
CA PHE A 76 -19.02 3.37 -2.99
C PHE A 76 -18.49 2.03 -2.42
N ARG A 77 -19.06 0.93 -2.90
CA ARG A 77 -18.60 -0.42 -2.54
C ARG A 77 -17.15 -0.64 -2.96
N GLN A 78 -16.34 -1.18 -2.06
CA GLN A 78 -14.93 -1.48 -2.30
C GLN A 78 -14.58 -2.87 -1.76
N GLU A 79 -13.57 -3.47 -2.33
CA GLU A 79 -12.99 -4.72 -1.86
C GLU A 79 -11.51 -4.50 -1.51
N LEU A 80 -11.15 -4.79 -0.26
CA LEU A 80 -9.81 -4.60 0.26
C LEU A 80 -9.16 -5.98 0.44
N PRO A 81 -8.17 -6.37 -0.39
CA PRO A 81 -7.51 -7.65 -0.24
C PRO A 81 -6.70 -7.70 1.06
N LEU A 82 -6.70 -8.85 1.71
CA LEU A 82 -5.94 -9.10 2.93
C LEU A 82 -4.67 -9.88 2.62
N VAL A 83 -3.58 -9.47 3.24
CA VAL A 83 -2.29 -10.15 3.20
C VAL A 83 -1.93 -10.72 4.56
N LEU A 84 -0.98 -11.65 4.58
CA LEU A 84 -0.47 -12.20 5.84
C LEU A 84 0.15 -11.09 6.70
N GLY A 85 -0.14 -11.09 7.98
CA GLY A 85 0.29 -10.05 8.92
C GLY A 85 -0.75 -8.97 9.15
N ASP A 86 -0.30 -7.78 9.51
CA ASP A 86 -1.16 -6.65 9.84
C ASP A 86 -1.65 -5.93 8.58
N ASN A 87 -2.97 -5.79 8.48
CA ASN A 87 -3.64 -5.00 7.45
C ASN A 87 -4.29 -3.79 8.13
N GLU A 88 -3.69 -2.64 7.97
CA GLU A 88 -4.18 -1.40 8.54
C GLU A 88 -5.29 -0.81 7.68
N ILE A 89 -6.45 -0.58 8.26
CA ILE A 89 -7.63 -0.06 7.56
C ILE A 89 -7.96 1.34 8.10
N GLY A 90 -8.16 2.26 7.21
CA GLY A 90 -8.53 3.63 7.55
C GLY A 90 -8.96 4.44 6.35
N ARG A 91 -9.44 5.65 6.63
CA ARG A 91 -9.88 6.58 5.60
C ARG A 91 -8.70 7.05 4.77
N TYR A 92 -8.82 6.92 3.46
CA TYR A 92 -7.80 7.45 2.54
C TYR A 92 -7.60 8.96 2.75
N CYS A 93 -6.36 9.36 2.84
CA CYS A 93 -5.96 10.75 2.84
C CYS A 93 -4.65 10.89 2.05
N LYS A 94 -4.58 11.91 1.21
CA LYS A 94 -3.36 12.19 0.44
C LYS A 94 -2.17 12.41 1.38
N GLY A 95 -1.09 11.68 1.15
CA GLY A 95 0.12 11.74 1.97
C GLY A 95 0.12 10.80 3.18
N THR A 96 -0.97 10.07 3.43
CA THR A 96 -1.02 9.01 4.45
C THR A 96 -0.85 7.65 3.79
N GLU A 97 0.13 6.88 4.24
CA GLU A 97 0.41 5.53 3.75
C GLU A 97 -0.16 4.49 4.72
N ILE A 98 -1.13 3.73 4.25
CA ILE A 98 -1.68 2.57 4.97
C ILE A 98 -1.88 1.41 3.99
N SER A 99 -1.93 0.18 4.51
CA SER A 99 -2.05 -1.03 3.68
C SER A 99 -3.37 -1.08 2.93
N ASN A 100 -4.47 -0.73 3.59
CA ASN A 100 -5.82 -0.83 3.04
C ASN A 100 -6.61 0.48 3.23
N PRO A 101 -6.34 1.50 2.39
CA PRO A 101 -7.09 2.74 2.46
C PRO A 101 -8.51 2.57 1.93
N VAL A 102 -9.48 3.13 2.65
CA VAL A 102 -10.88 3.20 2.24
C VAL A 102 -11.15 4.55 1.59
N GLN A 103 -11.63 4.52 0.35
CA GLN A 103 -12.04 5.72 -0.38
C GLN A 103 -13.40 6.18 0.14
N THR A 104 -13.41 7.04 1.12
CA THR A 104 -14.63 7.55 1.76
C THR A 104 -14.46 8.99 2.20
N SER A 105 -15.57 9.73 2.23
CA SER A 105 -15.67 11.05 2.85
C SER A 105 -16.19 11.02 4.29
N ASP A 106 -16.34 9.83 4.87
CA ASP A 106 -16.84 9.65 6.25
C ASP A 106 -15.91 10.33 7.26
N PRO A 107 -16.32 11.42 7.92
CA PRO A 107 -15.48 12.12 8.89
C PRO A 107 -15.32 11.36 10.21
N SER A 108 -16.15 10.36 10.48
CA SER A 108 -16.09 9.53 11.68
C SER A 108 -15.12 8.34 11.56
N MET A 109 -14.65 8.06 10.36
CA MET A 109 -13.60 7.07 10.13
C MET A 109 -12.22 7.73 10.18
N ASP A 110 -11.34 7.24 11.06
CA ASP A 110 -9.98 7.75 11.17
C ASP A 110 -9.10 7.24 10.02
N ARG A 111 -8.00 7.95 9.79
CA ARG A 111 -6.98 7.57 8.78
C ARG A 111 -6.29 6.24 9.11
N HIS A 112 -6.15 5.94 10.40
CA HIS A 112 -5.63 4.70 10.97
C HIS A 112 -6.65 4.16 11.96
N HIS A 113 -7.73 3.54 11.47
CA HIS A 113 -8.88 3.23 12.31
C HIS A 113 -8.78 1.89 13.03
N CYS A 114 -8.50 0.83 12.29
CA CYS A 114 -8.34 -0.51 12.85
C CYS A 114 -7.29 -1.32 12.10
N ILE A 115 -6.89 -2.42 12.71
CA ILE A 115 -5.93 -3.37 12.13
C ILE A 115 -6.58 -4.75 12.08
N VAL A 116 -6.61 -5.34 10.90
CA VAL A 116 -6.99 -6.75 10.70
C VAL A 116 -5.72 -7.57 10.52
N ASN A 117 -5.44 -8.44 11.46
CA ASN A 117 -4.30 -9.35 11.39
C ASN A 117 -4.71 -10.68 10.79
N VAL A 118 -3.94 -11.16 9.83
CA VAL A 118 -4.06 -12.49 9.25
C VAL A 118 -2.86 -13.32 9.67
N SER A 119 -3.09 -14.39 10.38
CA SER A 119 -2.08 -15.36 10.78
C SER A 119 -2.46 -16.76 10.32
N LEU A 120 -1.51 -17.67 10.32
CA LEU A 120 -1.76 -19.08 10.01
C LEU A 120 -1.75 -19.90 11.29
N ASN A 121 -2.74 -20.78 11.45
CA ASN A 121 -2.76 -21.73 12.54
C ASN A 121 -1.79 -22.90 12.28
N LYS A 122 -1.74 -23.87 13.19
CA LYS A 122 -0.86 -25.05 13.08
C LYS A 122 -1.16 -25.90 11.84
N ASN A 123 -2.38 -25.80 11.29
CA ASN A 123 -2.83 -26.54 10.10
C ASN A 123 -2.60 -25.72 8.80
N GLY A 124 -2.00 -24.53 8.88
CA GLY A 124 -1.82 -23.65 7.75
C GLY A 124 -3.05 -22.89 7.29
N GLN A 125 -4.12 -22.89 8.08
CA GLN A 125 -5.36 -22.16 7.79
C GLN A 125 -5.28 -20.73 8.30
N PRO A 126 -5.85 -19.75 7.56
CA PRO A 126 -5.83 -18.36 7.99
C PRO A 126 -6.73 -18.14 9.21
N VAL A 127 -6.24 -17.33 10.12
CA VAL A 127 -6.97 -16.85 11.32
C VAL A 127 -6.98 -15.33 11.26
N TYR A 128 -8.17 -14.76 11.39
CA TYR A 128 -8.40 -13.34 11.29
C TYR A 128 -8.72 -12.76 12.66
N THR A 129 -8.04 -11.69 13.03
CA THR A 129 -8.30 -10.91 14.23
C THR A 129 -8.37 -9.43 13.91
N VAL A 130 -9.20 -8.69 14.61
CA VAL A 130 -9.33 -7.24 14.47
C VAL A 130 -9.02 -6.55 15.78
N MET A 131 -8.35 -5.41 15.69
CA MET A 131 -7.99 -4.55 16.81
C MET A 131 -8.26 -3.10 16.46
N ASP A 132 -8.82 -2.33 17.40
CA ASP A 132 -8.91 -0.88 17.24
C ASP A 132 -7.51 -0.23 17.33
N ASN A 133 -7.24 0.73 16.48
CA ASN A 133 -5.97 1.44 16.40
C ASN A 133 -6.06 2.86 17.01
N ASP A 134 -6.50 2.93 18.26
CA ASP A 134 -6.73 4.20 18.99
C ASP A 134 -7.64 5.19 18.22
N SER A 135 -8.69 4.68 17.59
CA SER A 135 -9.64 5.50 16.85
C SER A 135 -10.50 6.37 17.77
N ASP A 136 -10.91 7.54 17.28
CA ASP A 136 -11.75 8.47 18.04
C ASP A 136 -13.14 7.92 18.33
N ARG A 137 -13.70 7.16 17.39
CA ARG A 137 -15.06 6.60 17.49
C ARG A 137 -15.12 5.15 17.95
N GLY A 138 -13.98 4.45 18.01
CA GLY A 138 -13.90 3.05 18.31
C GLY A 138 -14.20 2.15 17.10
N THR A 139 -13.87 0.88 17.27
CA THR A 139 -14.17 -0.18 16.31
C THR A 139 -15.16 -1.15 16.93
N TYR A 140 -16.19 -1.50 16.19
CA TYR A 140 -17.26 -2.39 16.63
C TYR A 140 -17.23 -3.68 15.80
N VAL A 141 -17.41 -4.81 16.45
CA VAL A 141 -17.59 -6.12 15.80
C VAL A 141 -18.94 -6.66 16.20
N MET A 142 -19.83 -6.88 15.22
CA MET A 142 -21.20 -7.34 15.46
C MET A 142 -21.92 -6.51 16.54
N ASP A 143 -21.80 -5.16 16.42
CA ASP A 143 -22.35 -4.17 17.35
C ASP A 143 -21.73 -4.13 18.77
N GLU A 144 -20.66 -4.87 19.00
CA GLU A 144 -19.90 -4.83 20.26
C GLU A 144 -18.62 -4.01 20.09
N GLU A 145 -18.45 -2.98 20.93
CA GLU A 145 -17.25 -2.15 20.93
C GLU A 145 -16.02 -2.92 21.41
N LEU A 146 -14.93 -2.84 20.66
CA LEU A 146 -13.65 -3.38 21.07
C LEU A 146 -13.03 -2.54 22.17
N LYS A 147 -12.51 -3.20 23.21
CA LYS A 147 -11.72 -2.55 24.25
C LYS A 147 -10.36 -2.14 23.70
N LYS A 148 -9.71 -1.21 24.40
CA LYS A 148 -8.35 -0.80 24.06
C LYS A 148 -7.41 -2.01 24.00
N LYS A 149 -6.70 -2.16 22.88
CA LYS A 149 -5.77 -3.28 22.61
C LYS A 149 -6.42 -4.67 22.58
N GLU A 150 -7.73 -4.76 22.58
CA GLU A 150 -8.42 -6.05 22.41
C GLU A 150 -8.23 -6.56 20.99
N LYS A 151 -7.79 -7.81 20.86
CA LYS A 151 -7.74 -8.54 19.59
C LYS A 151 -8.89 -9.52 19.56
N ARG A 152 -9.88 -9.26 18.71
CA ARG A 152 -11.05 -10.12 18.55
C ARG A 152 -10.94 -10.96 17.31
N ARG A 153 -11.12 -12.27 17.47
CA ARG A 153 -11.21 -13.18 16.33
C ARG A 153 -12.50 -12.93 15.54
N ILE A 154 -12.37 -12.85 14.23
CA ILE A 154 -13.48 -12.66 13.31
C ILE A 154 -13.51 -13.79 12.28
N HIS A 155 -14.69 -14.03 11.73
CA HIS A 155 -14.97 -15.10 10.78
C HIS A 155 -15.67 -14.56 9.54
N ASP A 156 -15.83 -15.42 8.55
CA ASP A 156 -16.55 -15.08 7.34
C ASP A 156 -17.95 -14.51 7.61
N GLY A 157 -18.24 -13.38 7.00
CA GLY A 157 -19.50 -12.65 7.17
C GLY A 157 -19.59 -11.76 8.41
N ASP A 158 -18.58 -11.74 9.28
CA ASP A 158 -18.57 -10.85 10.46
C ASP A 158 -18.50 -9.38 10.01
N ILE A 159 -19.27 -8.57 10.71
CA ILE A 159 -19.42 -7.14 10.44
C ILE A 159 -18.55 -6.32 11.37
N ILE A 160 -17.71 -5.48 10.80
CA ILE A 160 -16.86 -4.52 11.50
C ILE A 160 -17.39 -3.13 11.20
N THR A 161 -17.62 -2.32 12.21
CA THR A 161 -18.07 -0.94 12.06
C THR A 161 -16.99 0.04 12.51
N CYS A 162 -16.62 0.94 11.62
CA CYS A 162 -15.64 1.99 11.82
C CYS A 162 -16.29 3.35 11.56
N GLY A 163 -16.76 4.03 12.61
CA GLY A 163 -17.57 5.24 12.45
C GLY A 163 -18.91 4.93 11.75
N ALA A 164 -19.18 5.60 10.63
CA ALA A 164 -20.35 5.32 9.78
C ALA A 164 -20.05 4.26 8.68
N THR A 165 -18.83 3.76 8.63
CA THR A 165 -18.38 2.80 7.61
C THR A 165 -18.55 1.37 8.11
N THR A 166 -19.17 0.53 7.29
CA THR A 166 -19.40 -0.89 7.56
C THR A 166 -18.48 -1.75 6.70
N LEU A 167 -17.78 -2.67 7.34
CA LEU A 167 -16.86 -3.61 6.71
C LEU A 167 -17.37 -5.04 6.95
N ILE A 168 -17.23 -5.91 5.96
CA ILE A 168 -17.59 -7.32 6.06
C ILE A 168 -16.37 -8.17 5.68
N LEU A 169 -15.99 -9.10 6.57
CA LEU A 169 -14.92 -10.04 6.28
C LEU A 169 -15.42 -11.16 5.35
N HIS A 170 -14.61 -11.44 4.33
CA HIS A 170 -14.75 -12.64 3.50
C HIS A 170 -13.46 -13.45 3.62
N GLU A 171 -13.55 -14.63 4.18
CA GLU A 171 -12.45 -15.56 4.26
C GLU A 171 -12.12 -16.13 2.87
N LYS A 172 -10.90 -16.61 2.72
CA LYS A 172 -10.52 -17.34 1.50
C LYS A 172 -11.35 -18.62 1.41
N GLU A 173 -12.01 -18.80 0.28
CA GLU A 173 -12.66 -20.08 -0.02
C GLU A 173 -11.60 -21.17 -0.21
N GLU A 174 -11.72 -22.27 0.52
CA GLU A 174 -10.92 -23.47 0.28
C GLU A 174 -11.48 -24.18 -0.94
N GLU A 175 -10.63 -24.32 -1.97
CA GLU A 175 -10.94 -25.17 -3.12
C GLU A 175 -10.75 -26.67 -2.80
#